data_385feb9ac1cd9fc98140241ee399f90d
#
_entry.id   385feb9ac1cd9fc98140241ee399f90d
#
_cell.length_a   1.000
_cell.length_b   1.000
_cell.length_c   1.000
_cell.angle_alpha   90.00
_cell.angle_beta   90.00
_cell.angle_gamma   90.00
#
_symmetry.space_group_name_H-M   'P 1'
#
loop_
_entity.id
_entity.type
_entity.pdbx_description
1 polymer ?
#
loop_
_entity_poly.entity_id
_entity_poly.type
_entity_poly.pdbx_seq_one_letter_code
_entity_poly.pdbx_strand_id
1 'polypeptide(L)'
;IPGQGIWGEGAHSLTIGDVDGDGKDEIIYGAGALDHDGTLLYRTNPNTDKSEGHGDALHLAKMLPGREGLQVFMTHENTKPHYPFDTEMRDAGTGEIIFSLPQSGRDIGRGLAANVLAAYPGYEYWSAAGREIYNSGKVIARSYPSINFRIYWDGDLLDELLDGTQVTKPNDNFSHIRTLVDFRQWSNAASCNWTKKTPNLQADIMGDWREEVILHDHETQSDLLIFTTTIPTGYKLPCLMEDHQYRMAIAWQNTAYNQPPHLSYSPEDSYETRPVIEVRSGALSQPIKSGKAIEPITLTVLRATGISATELPEGFCWTYDAKNNEGTLTGIPVKDGEHKIVLTTTGAADGDNTTLTIPLSTNNDNLNRHKKSKRPKRPGHRK
;
A
#
# COMPACT_ATOMS: atom_id res chain seq x y z
N ILE A 1 33.81 -5.47 -4.43
CA ILE A 1 35.09 -4.98 -3.87
C ILE A 1 36.17 -5.96 -4.31
N PRO A 2 37.26 -5.48 -4.92
CA PRO A 2 38.34 -6.38 -5.34
C PRO A 2 38.87 -7.20 -4.14
N GLY A 3 38.90 -8.52 -4.30
CA GLY A 3 39.42 -9.44 -3.29
C GLY A 3 38.39 -9.98 -2.28
N GLN A 4 37.19 -9.43 -2.21
CA GLN A 4 36.16 -9.90 -1.28
C GLN A 4 35.11 -10.81 -1.92
N GLY A 5 35.17 -11.02 -3.24
CA GLY A 5 34.38 -12.05 -3.91
C GLY A 5 32.92 -11.69 -4.23
N ILE A 6 32.45 -10.49 -3.88
CA ILE A 6 31.21 -9.97 -4.44
C ILE A 6 31.54 -9.19 -5.70
N TRP A 7 31.09 -9.71 -6.81
CA TRP A 7 31.05 -9.01 -8.08
C TRP A 7 29.87 -9.53 -8.88
N GLY A 8 29.10 -8.63 -9.42
CA GLY A 8 27.95 -8.92 -10.25
C GLY A 8 28.14 -8.40 -11.66
N GLU A 9 27.20 -8.68 -12.53
CA GLU A 9 27.17 -8.18 -13.91
C GLU A 9 26.45 -6.84 -13.99
N GLY A 10 26.43 -6.05 -12.89
CA GLY A 10 25.77 -4.76 -12.82
C GLY A 10 24.29 -4.87 -12.54
N ALA A 11 23.90 -5.52 -11.44
CA ALA A 11 22.51 -5.57 -11.00
C ALA A 11 21.91 -4.16 -10.95
N HIS A 12 20.66 -4.02 -11.42
CA HIS A 12 19.99 -2.71 -11.50
C HIS A 12 19.43 -2.24 -10.17
N SER A 13 19.40 -3.10 -9.16
CA SER A 13 18.80 -2.80 -7.88
C SER A 13 19.77 -3.04 -6.73
N LEU A 14 19.67 -2.21 -5.72
CA LEU A 14 20.28 -2.40 -4.41
C LEU A 14 19.24 -2.10 -3.33
N THR A 15 19.46 -2.63 -2.15
CA THR A 15 18.68 -2.25 -0.98
C THR A 15 19.58 -2.14 0.25
N ILE A 16 19.12 -1.39 1.24
CA ILE A 16 19.86 -1.12 2.48
C ILE A 16 18.91 -1.40 3.65
N GLY A 17 19.41 -2.05 4.68
CA GLY A 17 18.67 -2.30 5.92
C GLY A 17 19.50 -3.10 6.90
N ASP A 18 19.15 -3.00 8.17
CA ASP A 18 19.72 -3.78 9.26
C ASP A 18 19.24 -5.23 9.13
N VAL A 19 20.05 -6.09 8.52
CA VAL A 19 19.65 -7.47 8.23
C VAL A 19 20.25 -8.48 9.20
N ASP A 20 21.26 -8.11 9.99
CA ASP A 20 21.87 -8.97 11.00
C ASP A 20 21.51 -8.59 12.45
N GLY A 21 20.81 -7.44 12.64
CA GLY A 21 20.26 -7.02 13.91
C GLY A 21 21.26 -6.27 14.79
N ASP A 22 22.33 -5.70 14.22
CA ASP A 22 23.35 -4.95 14.98
C ASP A 22 23.01 -3.46 15.12
N GLY A 23 21.92 -3.00 14.49
CA GLY A 23 21.45 -1.62 14.51
C GLY A 23 22.11 -0.71 13.48
N LYS A 24 22.82 -1.27 12.51
CA LYS A 24 23.40 -0.57 11.38
C LYS A 24 22.95 -1.21 10.07
N ASP A 25 23.05 -0.46 8.98
CA ASP A 25 22.54 -0.93 7.70
C ASP A 25 23.59 -1.67 6.89
N GLU A 26 23.23 -2.84 6.38
CA GLU A 26 23.95 -3.60 5.38
C GLU A 26 23.55 -3.17 3.98
N ILE A 27 24.43 -3.41 3.02
CA ILE A 27 24.18 -3.18 1.59
C ILE A 27 23.96 -4.53 0.91
N ILE A 28 22.73 -4.74 0.42
CA ILE A 28 22.37 -5.89 -0.39
C ILE A 28 22.39 -5.49 -1.86
N TYR A 29 23.26 -6.15 -2.62
CA TYR A 29 23.46 -5.88 -4.03
C TYR A 29 23.56 -7.18 -4.83
N GLY A 30 22.64 -7.36 -5.77
CA GLY A 30 22.54 -8.63 -6.45
C GLY A 30 22.28 -9.76 -5.45
N ALA A 31 22.96 -10.89 -5.63
CA ALA A 31 22.82 -12.07 -4.79
C ALA A 31 23.86 -12.14 -3.65
N GLY A 32 24.26 -11.00 -3.10
CA GLY A 32 25.19 -10.91 -1.98
C GLY A 32 24.89 -9.73 -1.07
N ALA A 33 25.57 -9.67 0.08
CA ALA A 33 25.49 -8.55 1.01
C ALA A 33 26.87 -8.16 1.56
N LEU A 34 27.02 -6.87 1.80
CA LEU A 34 28.15 -6.28 2.49
C LEU A 34 27.66 -5.75 3.83
N ASP A 35 28.40 -6.04 4.85
CA ASP A 35 28.23 -5.47 6.18
C ASP A 35 28.50 -3.93 6.17
N HIS A 36 28.00 -3.23 7.17
CA HIS A 36 28.11 -1.78 7.33
C HIS A 36 29.56 -1.25 7.27
N ASP A 37 30.55 -2.07 7.63
CA ASP A 37 31.98 -1.72 7.57
C ASP A 37 32.61 -1.99 6.19
N GLY A 38 31.81 -2.52 5.24
CA GLY A 38 32.22 -2.85 3.88
C GLY A 38 32.85 -4.24 3.75
N THR A 39 32.83 -5.07 4.79
CA THR A 39 33.24 -6.47 4.70
C THR A 39 32.14 -7.32 4.05
N LEU A 40 32.51 -8.49 3.56
CA LEU A 40 31.57 -9.43 2.97
C LEU A 40 30.73 -10.09 4.07
N LEU A 41 29.41 -9.86 4.08
CA LEU A 41 28.51 -10.59 4.96
C LEU A 41 28.23 -12.00 4.39
N TYR A 42 27.75 -12.07 3.15
CA TYR A 42 27.56 -13.34 2.45
C TYR A 42 27.52 -13.16 0.92
N ARG A 43 27.62 -14.31 0.24
CA ARG A 43 27.30 -14.47 -1.17
C ARG A 43 26.55 -15.79 -1.38
N THR A 44 25.57 -15.79 -2.29
CA THR A 44 24.71 -16.96 -2.50
C THR A 44 25.18 -17.87 -3.62
N ASN A 45 26.03 -17.39 -4.55
CA ASN A 45 26.60 -18.27 -5.57
C ASN A 45 27.64 -19.22 -4.94
N PRO A 46 27.40 -20.51 -4.95
CA PRO A 46 28.35 -21.49 -4.37
C PRO A 46 29.67 -21.54 -5.13
N ASN A 47 29.69 -21.09 -6.38
CA ASN A 47 30.91 -21.07 -7.19
C ASN A 47 31.55 -19.66 -7.12
N THR A 48 32.61 -19.54 -6.34
CA THR A 48 33.31 -18.28 -6.08
C THR A 48 33.96 -17.66 -7.33
N ASP A 49 34.11 -18.44 -8.41
CA ASP A 49 34.64 -17.92 -9.68
C ASP A 49 33.54 -17.35 -10.60
N LYS A 50 32.30 -17.42 -10.18
CA LYS A 50 31.14 -16.92 -10.94
C LYS A 50 30.54 -15.66 -10.35
N SER A 51 29.89 -14.91 -11.22
CA SER A 51 29.13 -13.71 -10.87
C SER A 51 27.98 -14.04 -9.92
N GLU A 52 27.59 -13.06 -9.10
CA GLU A 52 26.37 -13.11 -8.29
C GLU A 52 25.09 -12.79 -9.12
N GLY A 53 25.21 -12.82 -10.45
CA GLY A 53 24.11 -12.61 -11.37
C GLY A 53 23.77 -11.13 -11.61
N HIS A 54 22.98 -10.92 -12.66
CA HIS A 54 22.40 -9.65 -13.05
C HIS A 54 20.88 -9.72 -12.88
N GLY A 55 20.20 -8.64 -12.56
CA GLY A 55 18.75 -8.61 -12.44
C GLY A 55 18.21 -7.24 -12.08
N ASP A 56 16.88 -7.06 -12.25
CA ASP A 56 16.20 -5.81 -12.03
C ASP A 56 15.52 -5.74 -10.65
N ALA A 57 14.64 -6.69 -10.35
CA ALA A 57 13.83 -6.67 -9.15
C ALA A 57 14.60 -7.25 -7.95
N LEU A 58 14.68 -6.44 -6.89
CA LEU A 58 15.24 -6.83 -5.61
C LEU A 58 14.42 -6.18 -4.50
N HIS A 59 13.80 -6.98 -3.64
CA HIS A 59 12.95 -6.52 -2.55
C HIS A 59 13.49 -7.02 -1.22
N LEU A 60 13.57 -6.14 -0.22
CA LEU A 60 13.92 -6.47 1.16
C LEU A 60 12.71 -6.17 2.04
N ALA A 61 12.16 -7.17 2.71
CA ALA A 61 10.99 -7.02 3.57
C ALA A 61 10.86 -8.15 4.60
N LYS A 62 9.97 -7.97 5.55
CA LYS A 62 9.46 -9.03 6.42
C LYS A 62 8.41 -9.84 5.66
N MET A 63 8.82 -10.78 4.81
CA MET A 63 7.93 -11.49 3.89
C MET A 63 7.31 -12.75 4.49
N LEU A 64 8.02 -13.42 5.38
CA LEU A 64 7.60 -14.70 5.94
C LEU A 64 7.23 -14.54 7.42
N PRO A 65 5.93 -14.66 7.78
CA PRO A 65 5.50 -14.70 9.17
C PRO A 65 6.15 -15.86 9.93
N GLY A 66 6.50 -15.64 11.18
CA GLY A 66 7.10 -16.66 12.04
C GLY A 66 8.57 -17.01 11.75
N ARG A 67 9.20 -16.44 10.71
CA ARG A 67 10.64 -16.46 10.53
C ARG A 67 11.24 -15.17 11.06
N GLU A 68 12.25 -15.26 11.90
CA GLU A 68 12.99 -14.08 12.37
C GLU A 68 13.75 -13.41 11.21
N GLY A 69 14.05 -12.11 11.35
CA GLY A 69 14.78 -11.32 10.36
C GLY A 69 13.98 -11.00 9.09
N LEU A 70 14.67 -10.43 8.13
CA LEU A 70 14.14 -10.02 6.84
C LEU A 70 14.45 -11.03 5.76
N GLN A 71 13.72 -10.98 4.65
CA GLN A 71 13.97 -11.79 3.47
C GLN A 71 14.24 -10.90 2.27
N VAL A 72 15.07 -11.40 1.36
CA VAL A 72 15.31 -10.79 0.05
C VAL A 72 14.63 -11.65 -1.00
N PHE A 73 13.76 -11.02 -1.81
CA PHE A 73 13.27 -11.59 -3.06
C PHE A 73 14.01 -10.95 -4.22
N MET A 74 14.51 -11.75 -5.16
CA MET A 74 15.24 -11.26 -6.31
C MET A 74 14.99 -12.11 -7.57
N THR A 75 15.10 -11.45 -8.73
CA THR A 75 15.03 -12.07 -10.05
C THR A 75 16.31 -11.82 -10.84
N HIS A 76 16.67 -12.76 -11.73
CA HIS A 76 17.94 -12.74 -12.45
C HIS A 76 17.78 -12.83 -13.97
N GLU A 77 18.53 -12.04 -14.69
CA GLU A 77 18.63 -12.07 -16.15
C GLU A 77 19.72 -13.05 -16.60
N ASN A 78 19.40 -14.33 -16.56
CA ASN A 78 20.34 -15.42 -16.82
C ASN A 78 20.43 -15.80 -18.30
N THR A 79 20.60 -14.85 -19.20
CA THR A 79 20.85 -15.13 -20.63
C THR A 79 22.17 -15.87 -20.86
N LYS A 80 23.10 -15.75 -19.91
CA LYS A 80 24.30 -16.59 -19.79
C LYS A 80 24.30 -17.22 -18.41
N PRO A 81 24.34 -18.56 -18.28
CA PRO A 81 24.11 -19.25 -16.99
C PRO A 81 25.31 -19.09 -16.06
N HIS A 82 25.42 -17.94 -15.41
CA HIS A 82 26.44 -17.68 -14.39
C HIS A 82 25.90 -17.84 -12.98
N TYR A 83 24.59 -17.68 -12.80
CA TYR A 83 23.91 -17.81 -11.53
C TYR A 83 22.89 -18.97 -11.59
N PRO A 84 22.70 -19.76 -10.52
CA PRO A 84 21.89 -20.98 -10.58
C PRO A 84 20.39 -20.78 -10.61
N PHE A 85 19.87 -19.56 -10.30
CA PHE A 85 18.45 -19.30 -10.15
C PHE A 85 17.97 -18.17 -11.08
N ASP A 86 16.74 -18.28 -11.59
CA ASP A 86 16.04 -17.18 -12.26
C ASP A 86 15.29 -16.31 -11.25
N THR A 87 14.83 -16.90 -10.17
CA THR A 87 14.09 -16.22 -9.09
C THR A 87 14.47 -16.88 -7.78
N GLU A 88 14.70 -16.09 -6.77
CA GLU A 88 15.00 -16.59 -5.43
C GLU A 88 14.37 -15.77 -4.33
N MET A 89 14.14 -16.42 -3.19
CA MET A 89 13.97 -15.78 -1.90
C MET A 89 15.02 -16.34 -0.95
N ARG A 90 15.70 -15.46 -0.22
CA ARG A 90 16.74 -15.83 0.73
C ARG A 90 16.58 -15.08 2.05
N ASP A 91 17.15 -15.64 3.08
CA ASP A 91 17.34 -14.95 4.34
C ASP A 91 18.31 -13.77 4.15
N ALA A 92 17.92 -12.60 4.61
CA ALA A 92 18.64 -11.37 4.32
C ALA A 92 19.95 -11.24 5.11
N GLY A 93 20.02 -11.83 6.32
CA GLY A 93 21.22 -11.78 7.17
C GLY A 93 22.24 -12.87 6.85
N THR A 94 21.80 -14.03 6.36
CA THR A 94 22.68 -15.21 6.17
C THR A 94 22.89 -15.60 4.71
N GLY A 95 22.04 -15.16 3.79
CA GLY A 95 22.05 -15.59 2.40
C GLY A 95 21.50 -17.00 2.16
N GLU A 96 20.95 -17.67 3.20
CA GLU A 96 20.31 -18.98 3.05
C GLU A 96 19.17 -18.92 2.03
N ILE A 97 19.22 -19.78 1.01
CA ILE A 97 18.15 -19.88 0.01
C ILE A 97 16.94 -20.58 0.60
N ILE A 98 15.82 -19.84 0.70
CA ILE A 98 14.53 -20.30 1.23
C ILE A 98 13.68 -20.88 0.10
N PHE A 99 13.69 -20.20 -1.05
CA PHE A 99 12.96 -20.59 -2.25
C PHE A 99 13.78 -20.24 -3.48
N SER A 100 13.69 -21.06 -4.54
CA SER A 100 14.29 -20.71 -5.82
C SER A 100 13.60 -21.40 -6.99
N LEU A 101 13.66 -20.75 -8.15
CA LEU A 101 13.38 -21.35 -9.44
C LEU A 101 14.70 -21.52 -10.20
N PRO A 102 14.94 -22.70 -10.78
CA PRO A 102 16.19 -22.95 -11.46
C PRO A 102 16.34 -22.06 -12.70
N GLN A 103 17.55 -21.74 -13.05
CA GLN A 103 17.88 -20.93 -14.21
C GLN A 103 17.40 -21.59 -15.51
N SER A 104 16.81 -20.79 -16.40
CA SER A 104 16.26 -21.24 -17.70
C SER A 104 17.03 -20.74 -18.90
N GLY A 105 18.07 -19.96 -18.72
CA GLY A 105 18.79 -19.27 -19.80
C GLY A 105 18.03 -18.11 -20.41
N ARG A 106 17.00 -17.61 -19.71
CA ARG A 106 16.17 -16.48 -20.14
C ARG A 106 16.47 -15.24 -19.31
N ASP A 107 16.06 -14.10 -19.84
CA ASP A 107 15.98 -12.85 -19.11
C ASP A 107 14.72 -12.84 -18.21
N ILE A 108 14.91 -13.02 -16.91
CA ILE A 108 13.87 -13.01 -15.89
C ILE A 108 14.13 -11.83 -14.94
N GLY A 109 14.44 -10.67 -15.48
CA GLY A 109 14.76 -9.48 -14.68
C GLY A 109 13.61 -8.97 -13.81
N ARG A 110 12.35 -9.43 -14.02
CA ARG A 110 11.18 -8.89 -13.33
C ARG A 110 10.45 -9.88 -12.46
N GLY A 111 10.03 -9.38 -11.32
CA GLY A 111 9.18 -10.08 -10.38
C GLY A 111 8.69 -9.13 -9.30
N LEU A 112 7.75 -9.60 -8.51
CA LEU A 112 7.19 -8.88 -7.38
C LEU A 112 6.97 -9.82 -6.21
N ALA A 113 7.25 -9.33 -5.01
CA ALA A 113 6.81 -9.91 -3.76
C ALA A 113 5.91 -8.87 -3.06
N ALA A 114 4.69 -9.27 -2.68
CA ALA A 114 3.70 -8.41 -2.08
C ALA A 114 2.68 -9.23 -1.27
N ASN A 115 2.15 -8.68 -0.19
CA ASN A 115 1.12 -9.31 0.64
C ASN A 115 -0.26 -8.94 0.09
N VAL A 116 -0.77 -9.68 -0.89
CA VAL A 116 -2.01 -9.31 -1.63
C VAL A 116 -3.22 -10.17 -1.28
N LEU A 117 -3.06 -11.27 -0.53
CA LEU A 117 -4.14 -12.20 -0.21
C LEU A 117 -4.27 -12.47 1.30
N ALA A 118 -5.38 -12.08 1.90
CA ALA A 118 -5.67 -12.37 3.30
C ALA A 118 -5.75 -13.88 3.65
N ALA A 119 -5.94 -14.74 2.64
CA ALA A 119 -6.06 -16.19 2.85
C ALA A 119 -4.72 -16.88 3.14
N TYR A 120 -3.61 -16.23 2.83
CA TYR A 120 -2.26 -16.78 2.98
C TYR A 120 -1.42 -15.85 3.86
N PRO A 121 -0.80 -16.35 4.92
CA PRO A 121 0.04 -15.52 5.77
C PRO A 121 1.32 -15.11 5.03
N GLY A 122 1.68 -13.84 5.13
CA GLY A 122 2.87 -13.25 4.52
C GLY A 122 2.72 -12.99 3.02
N TYR A 123 3.84 -12.80 2.35
CA TYR A 123 3.86 -12.33 0.97
C TYR A 123 3.61 -13.45 -0.04
N GLU A 124 2.83 -13.13 -1.06
CA GLU A 124 2.86 -13.81 -2.36
C GLU A 124 4.05 -13.30 -3.17
N TYR A 125 4.57 -14.16 -4.05
CA TYR A 125 5.65 -13.76 -4.95
C TYR A 125 5.55 -14.47 -6.30
N TRP A 126 5.90 -13.74 -7.34
CA TRP A 126 5.87 -14.20 -8.74
C TRP A 126 6.89 -13.45 -9.59
N SER A 127 7.22 -14.02 -10.74
CA SER A 127 8.18 -13.43 -11.67
C SER A 127 7.81 -13.65 -13.12
N ALA A 128 8.55 -13.03 -14.03
CA ALA A 128 8.42 -13.25 -15.47
C ALA A 128 8.85 -14.67 -15.93
N ALA A 129 9.30 -15.53 -15.01
CA ALA A 129 9.64 -16.93 -15.29
C ALA A 129 8.43 -17.74 -15.73
N GLY A 130 7.23 -17.45 -15.20
CA GLY A 130 6.03 -18.21 -15.49
C GLY A 130 4.73 -17.50 -15.09
N ARG A 131 3.71 -18.31 -14.87
CA ARG A 131 2.37 -17.88 -14.43
C ARG A 131 2.11 -18.22 -12.97
N GLU A 132 3.01 -18.97 -12.39
CA GLU A 132 2.88 -19.46 -11.03
C GLU A 132 3.04 -18.32 -10.03
N ILE A 133 2.10 -18.28 -9.08
CA ILE A 133 2.14 -17.42 -7.91
C ILE A 133 2.40 -18.30 -6.71
N TYR A 134 3.36 -17.91 -5.91
CA TYR A 134 3.85 -18.69 -4.78
C TYR A 134 3.54 -18.02 -3.46
N ASN A 135 3.28 -18.82 -2.43
CA ASN A 135 3.35 -18.43 -1.03
C ASN A 135 3.97 -19.59 -0.25
N SER A 136 4.89 -19.30 0.65
CA SER A 136 5.60 -20.31 1.46
C SER A 136 6.17 -21.48 0.63
N GLY A 137 6.72 -21.18 -0.55
CA GLY A 137 7.32 -22.16 -1.46
C GLY A 137 6.35 -23.01 -2.27
N LYS A 138 5.05 -22.78 -2.16
CA LYS A 138 4.01 -23.55 -2.86
C LYS A 138 3.30 -22.70 -3.91
N VAL A 139 2.94 -23.32 -5.03
CA VAL A 139 2.07 -22.69 -6.03
C VAL A 139 0.66 -22.61 -5.46
N ILE A 140 0.13 -21.40 -5.35
CA ILE A 140 -1.23 -21.12 -4.86
C ILE A 140 -2.19 -20.71 -5.97
N ALA A 141 -1.68 -20.14 -7.06
CA ALA A 141 -2.45 -19.71 -8.21
C ALA A 141 -1.62 -19.71 -9.49
N ARG A 142 -2.30 -19.52 -10.64
CA ARG A 142 -1.67 -19.27 -11.95
C ARG A 142 -2.36 -18.10 -12.63
N SER A 143 -1.65 -16.97 -12.75
CA SER A 143 -2.17 -15.74 -13.33
C SER A 143 -1.03 -14.88 -13.89
N TYR A 144 -1.37 -13.71 -14.42
CA TYR A 144 -0.42 -12.67 -14.84
C TYR A 144 -0.77 -11.35 -14.15
N PRO A 145 -0.60 -11.21 -12.84
CA PRO A 145 -0.73 -9.91 -12.20
C PRO A 145 0.43 -8.98 -12.61
N SER A 146 0.29 -7.69 -12.34
CA SER A 146 1.38 -6.73 -12.49
C SER A 146 2.62 -7.20 -11.70
N ILE A 147 3.80 -6.90 -12.23
CA ILE A 147 5.09 -7.26 -11.64
C ILE A 147 5.98 -6.04 -11.38
N ASN A 148 5.41 -4.82 -11.42
CA ASN A 148 6.19 -3.60 -11.33
C ASN A 148 6.25 -3.03 -9.92
N PHE A 149 5.09 -2.74 -9.29
CA PHE A 149 5.05 -2.14 -7.96
C PHE A 149 3.92 -2.72 -7.12
N ARG A 150 4.12 -2.80 -5.81
CA ARG A 150 3.09 -2.94 -4.80
C ARG A 150 2.78 -1.58 -4.19
N ILE A 151 1.63 -1.38 -3.57
CA ILE A 151 1.23 -0.11 -2.94
C ILE A 151 0.19 -0.35 -1.85
N TYR A 152 0.23 0.38 -0.74
CA TYR A 152 -0.89 0.50 0.20
C TYR A 152 -1.86 1.56 -0.28
N TRP A 153 -3.00 1.15 -0.86
CA TRP A 153 -3.95 2.07 -1.48
C TRP A 153 -5.34 2.03 -0.90
N ASP A 154 -5.94 0.86 -0.73
CA ASP A 154 -7.29 0.77 -0.17
C ASP A 154 -7.29 0.76 1.38
N GLY A 155 -8.38 0.39 2.01
CA GLY A 155 -8.53 0.55 3.46
C GLY A 155 -8.11 -0.67 4.28
N ASP A 156 -7.62 -1.75 3.66
CA ASP A 156 -7.13 -2.93 4.37
C ASP A 156 -5.58 -2.95 4.49
N LEU A 157 -5.03 -3.93 5.18
CA LEU A 157 -3.59 -4.03 5.41
C LEU A 157 -2.82 -4.77 4.31
N LEU A 158 -3.52 -5.17 3.24
CA LEU A 158 -2.91 -5.85 2.11
C LEU A 158 -2.35 -4.86 1.10
N ASP A 159 -1.44 -5.35 0.31
CA ASP A 159 -0.91 -4.61 -0.84
C ASP A 159 -1.90 -4.65 -2.02
N GLU A 160 -1.99 -3.55 -2.75
CA GLU A 160 -2.46 -3.47 -4.11
C GLU A 160 -1.28 -3.47 -5.08
N LEU A 161 -1.59 -3.57 -6.38
CA LEU A 161 -0.61 -3.58 -7.45
C LEU A 161 -0.69 -2.27 -8.24
N LEU A 162 0.40 -1.51 -8.24
CA LEU A 162 0.56 -0.29 -9.04
C LEU A 162 1.29 -0.61 -10.34
N ASP A 163 0.67 -0.33 -11.48
CA ASP A 163 1.27 -0.46 -12.81
C ASP A 163 1.04 0.81 -13.64
N GLY A 164 2.01 1.67 -13.64
CA GLY A 164 1.95 2.95 -14.34
C GLY A 164 0.92 3.88 -13.74
N THR A 165 -0.26 3.95 -14.34
CA THR A 165 -1.35 4.83 -13.90
C THR A 165 -2.50 4.08 -13.25
N GLN A 166 -2.38 2.78 -13.09
CA GLN A 166 -3.45 1.93 -12.55
C GLN A 166 -3.07 1.29 -11.23
N VAL A 167 -3.99 1.33 -10.29
CA VAL A 167 -3.94 0.51 -9.08
C VAL A 167 -4.97 -0.60 -9.23
N THR A 168 -4.53 -1.83 -9.03
CA THR A 168 -5.35 -3.03 -9.19
C THR A 168 -5.24 -3.93 -7.98
N LYS A 169 -6.31 -4.71 -7.71
CA LYS A 169 -6.36 -5.69 -6.62
C LYS A 169 -6.81 -7.04 -7.15
N PRO A 170 -6.04 -8.11 -6.92
CA PRO A 170 -6.49 -9.46 -7.22
C PRO A 170 -7.59 -9.91 -6.25
N ASN A 171 -8.45 -10.82 -6.70
CA ASN A 171 -9.33 -11.55 -5.78
C ASN A 171 -8.57 -12.74 -5.15
N ASP A 172 -9.19 -13.39 -4.17
CA ASP A 172 -8.58 -14.41 -3.30
C ASP A 172 -7.87 -15.59 -4.01
N ASN A 173 -8.04 -15.75 -5.30
CA ASN A 173 -7.44 -16.84 -6.07
C ASN A 173 -6.80 -16.39 -7.40
N PHE A 174 -6.60 -15.08 -7.57
CA PHE A 174 -6.08 -14.46 -8.80
C PHE A 174 -6.87 -14.78 -10.09
N SER A 175 -8.08 -15.29 -9.99
CA SER A 175 -8.92 -15.53 -11.18
C SER A 175 -9.46 -14.24 -11.79
N HIS A 176 -9.49 -13.17 -11.02
CA HIS A 176 -9.92 -11.84 -11.45
C HIS A 176 -9.05 -10.77 -10.79
N ILE A 177 -8.65 -9.77 -11.58
CA ILE A 177 -7.89 -8.61 -11.11
C ILE A 177 -8.75 -7.38 -11.40
N ARG A 178 -9.20 -6.72 -10.32
CA ARG A 178 -10.06 -5.54 -10.40
C ARG A 178 -9.21 -4.27 -10.43
N THR A 179 -9.50 -3.37 -11.36
CA THR A 179 -8.95 -2.00 -11.31
C THR A 179 -9.70 -1.21 -10.23
N LEU A 180 -8.97 -0.68 -9.25
CA LEU A 180 -9.49 0.21 -8.23
C LEU A 180 -9.54 1.63 -8.76
N VAL A 181 -8.49 2.05 -9.45
CA VAL A 181 -8.35 3.38 -10.03
C VAL A 181 -7.46 3.36 -11.27
N ASP A 182 -7.77 4.22 -12.24
CA ASP A 182 -6.86 4.63 -13.31
C ASP A 182 -6.76 6.17 -13.27
N PHE A 183 -5.61 6.70 -12.94
CA PHE A 183 -5.37 8.13 -12.78
C PHE A 183 -5.62 8.94 -14.06
N ARG A 184 -5.55 8.29 -15.24
CA ARG A 184 -5.86 8.93 -16.53
C ARG A 184 -7.33 9.29 -16.70
N GLN A 185 -8.23 8.80 -15.83
CA GLN A 185 -9.62 9.22 -15.86
C GLN A 185 -9.80 10.71 -15.52
N TRP A 186 -8.84 11.31 -14.83
CA TRP A 186 -8.92 12.71 -14.38
C TRP A 186 -7.75 13.58 -14.82
N SER A 187 -6.76 13.01 -15.51
CA SER A 187 -5.50 13.68 -15.79
C SER A 187 -4.79 13.05 -17.00
N ASN A 188 -3.73 13.69 -17.46
CA ASN A 188 -2.80 13.14 -18.44
C ASN A 188 -1.60 12.46 -17.77
N ALA A 189 -1.81 11.79 -16.64
CA ALA A 189 -0.75 11.17 -15.88
C ALA A 189 0.03 10.12 -16.68
N ALA A 190 1.34 10.10 -16.51
CA ALA A 190 2.24 9.12 -17.09
C ALA A 190 3.35 8.74 -16.11
N SER A 191 3.78 7.49 -16.20
CA SER A 191 4.89 6.95 -15.42
C SER A 191 6.20 7.04 -16.20
N CYS A 192 7.32 6.91 -15.50
CA CYS A 192 8.67 6.87 -16.07
C CYS A 192 9.06 5.46 -16.52
N ASN A 193 10.25 5.33 -17.13
CA ASN A 193 10.92 4.06 -17.42
C ASN A 193 10.09 3.08 -18.26
N TRP A 194 9.26 3.59 -19.14
CA TRP A 194 8.52 2.84 -20.16
C TRP A 194 7.86 1.56 -19.62
N THR A 195 8.40 0.36 -19.93
CA THR A 195 7.80 -0.92 -19.49
C THR A 195 7.98 -1.19 -18.00
N LYS A 196 8.87 -0.48 -17.31
CA LYS A 196 9.11 -0.59 -15.87
C LYS A 196 8.05 0.17 -15.07
N LYS A 197 7.35 1.13 -15.72
CA LYS A 197 6.21 1.84 -15.12
C LYS A 197 6.51 2.53 -13.79
N THR A 198 7.76 2.98 -13.61
CA THR A 198 8.22 3.62 -12.38
C THR A 198 7.45 4.93 -12.14
N PRO A 199 6.83 5.13 -10.97
CA PRO A 199 6.28 6.44 -10.61
C PRO A 199 7.40 7.47 -10.41
N ASN A 200 7.11 8.75 -10.48
CA ASN A 200 8.07 9.78 -10.06
C ASN A 200 8.38 9.66 -8.57
N LEU A 201 7.36 9.30 -7.78
CA LEU A 201 7.51 8.91 -6.40
C LEU A 201 6.29 8.07 -5.96
N GLN A 202 6.52 7.08 -5.11
CA GLN A 202 5.52 6.39 -4.30
C GLN A 202 5.97 6.48 -2.86
N ALA A 203 5.17 7.08 -1.98
CA ALA A 203 5.49 7.21 -0.56
C ALA A 203 4.27 7.62 0.25
N ASP A 204 4.24 7.27 1.55
CA ASP A 204 3.32 7.85 2.52
C ASP A 204 3.74 9.28 2.86
N ILE A 205 3.32 10.26 2.04
CA ILE A 205 3.66 11.67 2.20
C ILE A 205 2.66 12.39 3.11
N MET A 206 1.42 11.90 3.17
CA MET A 206 0.38 12.48 4.02
C MET A 206 0.47 11.98 5.47
N GLY A 207 1.23 10.91 5.73
CA GLY A 207 1.44 10.35 7.06
C GLY A 207 0.25 9.58 7.59
N ASP A 208 -0.59 9.05 6.71
CA ASP A 208 -1.77 8.27 7.07
C ASP A 208 -1.61 6.77 6.82
N TRP A 209 -0.38 6.31 6.59
CA TRP A 209 0.12 4.98 6.26
C TRP A 209 -0.22 4.47 4.85
N ARG A 210 -1.14 5.09 4.15
CA ARG A 210 -1.37 4.79 2.74
C ARG A 210 -0.45 5.65 1.88
N GLU A 211 -0.09 5.10 0.74
CA GLU A 211 0.94 5.72 -0.08
C GLU A 211 0.33 6.61 -1.14
N GLU A 212 0.89 7.80 -1.33
CA GLU A 212 0.62 8.65 -2.46
C GLU A 212 1.45 8.21 -3.66
N VAL A 213 0.89 8.50 -4.85
CA VAL A 213 1.58 8.30 -6.14
C VAL A 213 1.79 9.66 -6.79
N ILE A 214 3.04 9.99 -7.07
CA ILE A 214 3.39 11.16 -7.88
C ILE A 214 3.75 10.69 -9.28
N LEU A 215 3.07 11.22 -10.28
CA LEU A 215 3.31 11.00 -11.70
C LEU A 215 3.52 12.35 -12.39
N HIS A 216 4.15 12.34 -13.56
CA HIS A 216 4.24 13.55 -14.38
C HIS A 216 3.03 13.67 -15.30
N ASP A 217 2.71 14.90 -15.68
CA ASP A 217 1.77 15.15 -16.78
C ASP A 217 2.44 14.86 -18.13
N HIS A 218 1.82 14.01 -18.94
CA HIS A 218 2.39 13.56 -20.21
C HIS A 218 2.52 14.70 -21.25
N GLU A 219 1.66 15.70 -21.20
CA GLU A 219 1.66 16.80 -22.17
C GLU A 219 2.67 17.88 -21.78
N THR A 220 2.66 18.30 -20.52
CA THR A 220 3.55 19.37 -20.04
C THR A 220 4.93 18.87 -19.69
N GLN A 221 5.05 17.62 -19.22
CA GLN A 221 6.27 16.95 -18.73
C GLN A 221 7.01 17.70 -17.61
N SER A 222 6.48 18.82 -17.17
CA SER A 222 7.01 19.67 -16.10
C SER A 222 6.11 19.69 -14.85
N ASP A 223 4.86 19.27 -15.00
CA ASP A 223 3.90 19.27 -13.92
C ASP A 223 3.88 17.91 -13.22
N LEU A 224 3.91 17.94 -11.90
CA LEU A 224 3.77 16.75 -11.06
C LEU A 224 2.33 16.65 -10.58
N LEU A 225 1.76 15.47 -10.75
CA LEU A 225 0.40 15.12 -10.36
C LEU A 225 0.48 14.20 -9.14
N ILE A 226 -0.11 14.63 -8.03
CA ILE A 226 -0.12 13.88 -6.77
C ILE A 226 -1.49 13.23 -6.61
N PHE A 227 -1.51 11.93 -6.43
CA PHE A 227 -2.71 11.13 -6.21
C PHE A 227 -2.69 10.54 -4.82
N THR A 228 -3.76 10.75 -4.08
CA THR A 228 -4.01 10.15 -2.78
C THR A 228 -5.35 9.40 -2.79
N THR A 229 -5.47 8.40 -1.95
CA THR A 229 -6.73 7.68 -1.78
C THR A 229 -7.66 8.40 -0.82
N THR A 230 -8.96 8.28 -1.07
CA THR A 230 -10.01 8.76 -0.16
C THR A 230 -10.82 7.61 0.43
N ILE A 231 -10.38 6.37 0.23
CA ILE A 231 -11.06 5.18 0.76
C ILE A 231 -10.90 5.18 2.29
N PRO A 232 -12.00 5.09 3.05
CA PRO A 232 -11.90 5.02 4.51
C PRO A 232 -11.18 3.76 4.96
N THR A 233 -10.37 3.88 6.01
CA THR A 233 -9.74 2.74 6.68
C THR A 233 -10.14 2.67 8.15
N GLY A 234 -10.20 1.46 8.67
CA GLY A 234 -10.35 1.22 10.11
C GLY A 234 -9.04 0.84 10.80
N TYR A 235 -7.94 0.89 10.08
CA TYR A 235 -6.62 0.62 10.64
C TYR A 235 -5.88 1.93 10.90
N LYS A 236 -5.09 1.94 11.96
CA LYS A 236 -4.16 3.02 12.27
C LYS A 236 -2.78 2.42 12.40
N LEU A 237 -1.89 2.85 11.52
CA LEU A 237 -0.46 2.56 11.62
C LEU A 237 0.30 3.87 11.87
N PRO A 238 1.53 3.78 12.39
CA PRO A 238 2.47 4.89 12.30
C PRO A 238 2.65 5.32 10.84
N CYS A 239 3.05 6.57 10.64
CA CYS A 239 3.51 7.02 9.32
C CYS A 239 4.60 6.09 8.82
N LEU A 240 4.47 5.53 7.61
CA LEU A 240 5.45 4.58 7.09
C LEU A 240 6.86 5.20 6.98
N MET A 241 6.94 6.53 6.85
CA MET A 241 8.20 7.27 6.88
C MET A 241 8.91 7.25 8.25
N GLU A 242 8.28 6.74 9.31
CA GLU A 242 8.96 6.48 10.60
C GLU A 242 9.84 5.23 10.54
N ASP A 243 9.54 4.29 9.66
CA ASP A 243 10.40 3.13 9.40
C ASP A 243 11.65 3.55 8.63
N HIS A 244 12.82 3.25 9.20
CA HIS A 244 14.12 3.61 8.61
C HIS A 244 14.32 2.95 7.24
N GLN A 245 14.04 1.66 7.11
CA GLN A 245 14.17 0.93 5.85
C GLN A 245 13.27 1.52 4.76
N TYR A 246 12.02 1.85 5.11
CA TYR A 246 11.10 2.47 4.17
C TYR A 246 11.60 3.83 3.68
N ARG A 247 12.10 4.71 4.59
CA ARG A 247 12.70 6.00 4.19
C ARG A 247 13.89 5.81 3.26
N MET A 248 14.75 4.84 3.54
CA MET A 248 15.87 4.54 2.67
C MET A 248 15.38 4.07 1.30
N ALA A 249 14.36 3.20 1.23
CA ALA A 249 13.78 2.76 -0.02
C ALA A 249 13.21 3.92 -0.86
N ILE A 250 12.60 4.93 -0.23
CA ILE A 250 12.17 6.15 -0.92
C ILE A 250 13.38 6.90 -1.51
N ALA A 251 14.50 6.96 -0.80
CA ALA A 251 15.69 7.69 -1.26
C ALA A 251 16.30 7.11 -2.55
N TRP A 252 16.26 5.80 -2.75
CA TRP A 252 16.79 5.17 -3.98
C TRP A 252 15.75 4.70 -4.97
N GLN A 253 14.45 4.91 -4.73
CA GLN A 253 13.34 4.39 -5.52
C GLN A 253 13.50 4.62 -7.04
N ASN A 254 14.05 5.76 -7.43
CA ASN A 254 14.24 6.15 -8.82
C ASN A 254 15.68 5.95 -9.35
N THR A 255 16.55 5.31 -8.58
CA THR A 255 17.93 5.07 -9.00
C THR A 255 18.06 3.83 -9.87
N ALA A 256 17.04 2.96 -9.88
CA ALA A 256 17.03 1.70 -10.59
C ALA A 256 15.61 1.32 -11.04
N TYR A 257 15.35 0.02 -11.28
CA TYR A 257 14.07 -0.46 -11.79
C TYR A 257 13.26 -1.18 -10.72
N ASN A 258 11.92 -1.00 -10.74
CA ASN A 258 10.97 -1.82 -10.00
C ASN A 258 11.35 -2.03 -8.52
N GLN A 259 11.55 -0.94 -7.82
CA GLN A 259 11.88 -0.91 -6.40
C GLN A 259 10.74 -0.27 -5.60
N PRO A 260 9.61 -0.96 -5.41
CA PRO A 260 8.59 -0.48 -4.50
C PRO A 260 9.18 -0.39 -3.09
N PRO A 261 8.86 0.65 -2.31
CA PRO A 261 9.32 0.73 -0.94
C PRO A 261 8.65 -0.35 -0.10
N HIS A 262 9.45 -1.03 0.74
CA HIS A 262 8.99 -2.05 1.66
C HIS A 262 9.34 -1.68 3.10
N LEU A 263 8.53 -2.20 4.03
CA LEU A 263 8.71 -2.03 5.46
C LEU A 263 9.67 -3.08 6.05
N SER A 264 10.33 -2.72 7.15
CA SER A 264 11.13 -3.64 7.96
C SER A 264 10.28 -4.55 8.86
N TYR A 265 8.98 -4.32 8.93
CA TYR A 265 8.03 -5.05 9.77
C TYR A 265 6.78 -5.47 8.98
N SER A 266 6.01 -6.40 9.52
CA SER A 266 4.67 -6.71 9.00
C SER A 266 3.66 -5.70 9.56
N PRO A 267 2.90 -4.98 8.72
CA PRO A 267 1.82 -4.12 9.20
C PRO A 267 0.80 -4.86 10.07
N GLU A 268 0.55 -6.12 9.78
CA GLU A 268 -0.39 -6.95 10.53
C GLU A 268 0.02 -7.15 12.00
N ASP A 269 1.32 -7.06 12.30
CA ASP A 269 1.86 -7.16 13.66
C ASP A 269 1.90 -5.82 14.40
N SER A 270 1.69 -4.70 13.70
CA SER A 270 1.95 -3.34 14.20
C SER A 270 0.75 -2.42 14.20
N TYR A 271 -0.41 -2.86 13.70
CA TYR A 271 -1.58 -2.01 13.60
C TYR A 271 -2.37 -1.91 14.91
N GLU A 272 -2.93 -0.73 15.12
CA GLU A 272 -4.01 -0.53 16.09
C GLU A 272 -5.37 -0.65 15.39
N THR A 273 -6.21 -1.59 15.80
CA THR A 273 -7.58 -1.67 15.29
C THR A 273 -8.41 -0.52 15.81
N ARG A 274 -8.87 0.36 14.93
CA ARG A 274 -9.91 1.33 15.27
C ARG A 274 -11.27 0.82 14.84
N PRO A 275 -12.29 1.00 15.67
CA PRO A 275 -13.67 0.85 15.21
C PRO A 275 -13.98 1.80 14.05
N VAL A 276 -14.70 1.33 13.06
CA VAL A 276 -15.17 2.12 11.94
C VAL A 276 -16.67 2.21 11.96
N ILE A 277 -17.20 3.40 11.71
CA ILE A 277 -18.63 3.64 11.52
C ILE A 277 -18.86 3.89 10.03
N GLU A 278 -19.58 2.99 9.37
CA GLU A 278 -19.90 3.09 7.94
C GLU A 278 -21.36 3.49 7.71
N VAL A 279 -21.59 4.37 6.74
CA VAL A 279 -22.95 4.74 6.32
C VAL A 279 -23.47 3.68 5.34
N ARG A 280 -24.58 3.04 5.71
CA ARG A 280 -25.28 2.06 4.85
C ARG A 280 -26.34 2.73 3.98
N SER A 281 -27.06 3.69 4.55
CA SER A 281 -28.06 4.48 3.82
C SER A 281 -28.28 5.83 4.47
N GLY A 282 -28.86 6.77 3.72
CA GLY A 282 -29.08 8.14 4.12
C GLY A 282 -27.83 9.02 3.95
N ALA A 283 -28.01 10.31 4.05
CA ALA A 283 -26.92 11.29 3.93
C ALA A 283 -26.58 11.90 5.29
N LEU A 284 -25.28 11.89 5.65
CA LEU A 284 -24.79 12.54 6.88
C LEU A 284 -25.01 14.06 6.86
N SER A 285 -25.15 14.65 5.67
CA SER A 285 -25.49 16.05 5.47
C SER A 285 -26.75 16.12 4.63
N GLN A 286 -27.87 16.43 5.27
CA GLN A 286 -29.17 16.61 4.62
C GLN A 286 -29.86 17.89 5.13
N PRO A 287 -30.64 18.58 4.28
CA PRO A 287 -31.44 19.72 4.73
C PRO A 287 -32.55 19.23 5.65
N ILE A 288 -32.64 19.80 6.84
CA ILE A 288 -33.70 19.47 7.80
C ILE A 288 -34.63 20.64 8.01
N LYS A 289 -35.82 20.37 8.54
CA LYS A 289 -36.82 21.40 8.88
C LYS A 289 -37.55 21.00 10.17
N SER A 290 -37.70 21.95 11.09
CA SER A 290 -38.49 21.74 12.31
C SER A 290 -39.89 21.21 11.98
N GLY A 291 -40.34 20.21 12.74
CA GLY A 291 -41.61 19.53 12.55
C GLY A 291 -41.72 18.60 11.36
N LYS A 292 -40.62 18.34 10.62
CA LYS A 292 -40.56 17.33 9.56
C LYS A 292 -39.55 16.25 9.91
N ALA A 293 -39.91 15.00 9.60
CA ALA A 293 -38.97 13.86 9.77
C ALA A 293 -37.76 14.02 8.87
N ILE A 294 -36.59 13.68 9.41
CA ILE A 294 -35.37 13.54 8.63
C ILE A 294 -35.46 12.27 7.77
N GLU A 295 -34.65 12.20 6.70
CA GLU A 295 -34.40 10.94 6.02
C GLU A 295 -33.58 10.04 6.94
N PRO A 296 -34.00 8.79 7.20
CA PRO A 296 -33.28 7.90 8.10
C PRO A 296 -31.82 7.69 7.66
N ILE A 297 -30.90 7.72 8.62
CA ILE A 297 -29.48 7.43 8.40
C ILE A 297 -29.16 6.10 9.08
N THR A 298 -28.81 5.10 8.28
CA THR A 298 -28.42 3.78 8.78
C THR A 298 -26.91 3.63 8.74
N LEU A 299 -26.33 3.21 9.86
CA LEU A 299 -24.90 3.04 10.05
C LEU A 299 -24.61 1.63 10.52
N THR A 300 -23.48 1.08 10.11
CA THR A 300 -22.93 -0.16 10.68
C THR A 300 -21.57 0.11 11.32
N VAL A 301 -21.17 -0.81 12.21
CA VAL A 301 -19.90 -0.70 12.94
C VAL A 301 -19.05 -1.92 12.66
N LEU A 302 -17.79 -1.68 12.36
CA LEU A 302 -16.76 -2.70 12.24
C LEU A 302 -15.81 -2.58 13.43
N ARG A 303 -15.27 -3.70 13.91
CA ARG A 303 -14.28 -3.77 14.99
C ARG A 303 -14.71 -3.16 16.32
N ALA A 304 -16.03 -3.17 16.59
CA ALA A 304 -16.63 -2.82 17.88
C ALA A 304 -17.88 -3.65 18.09
N THR A 305 -18.31 -3.81 19.33
CA THR A 305 -19.50 -4.59 19.67
C THR A 305 -20.78 -3.78 19.61
N GLY A 306 -20.67 -2.46 19.43
CA GLY A 306 -21.84 -1.60 19.36
C GLY A 306 -21.53 -0.14 19.05
N ILE A 307 -22.60 0.65 18.93
CA ILE A 307 -22.56 2.08 18.76
C ILE A 307 -23.72 2.73 19.52
N SER A 308 -23.44 3.78 20.25
CA SER A 308 -24.43 4.52 21.05
C SER A 308 -24.44 6.00 20.71
N ALA A 309 -25.56 6.65 20.86
CA ALA A 309 -25.65 8.10 20.80
C ALA A 309 -25.19 8.68 22.15
N THR A 310 -24.12 9.46 22.14
CA THR A 310 -23.60 10.18 23.32
C THR A 310 -24.10 11.60 23.40
N GLU A 311 -24.45 12.21 22.26
CA GLU A 311 -25.18 13.47 22.19
C GLU A 311 -26.34 13.31 21.18
N LEU A 312 -27.58 13.45 21.67
CA LEU A 312 -28.77 13.30 20.85
C LEU A 312 -29.75 14.46 21.16
N PRO A 313 -29.89 15.44 20.28
CA PRO A 313 -30.79 16.55 20.48
C PRO A 313 -32.28 16.14 20.57
N GLU A 314 -33.11 16.97 21.20
CA GLU A 314 -34.53 16.72 21.33
C GLU A 314 -35.20 16.54 19.96
N GLY A 315 -36.02 15.50 19.83
CA GLY A 315 -36.73 15.15 18.61
C GLY A 315 -36.02 14.15 17.74
N PHE A 316 -34.76 13.80 18.05
CA PHE A 316 -34.04 12.71 17.37
C PHE A 316 -34.13 11.41 18.17
N CYS A 317 -34.03 10.29 17.47
CA CYS A 317 -34.06 8.95 18.03
C CYS A 317 -32.94 8.12 17.40
N TRP A 318 -32.23 7.38 18.25
CA TRP A 318 -31.22 6.39 17.85
C TRP A 318 -31.67 5.00 18.28
N THR A 319 -31.64 4.06 17.36
CA THR A 319 -31.90 2.64 17.63
C THR A 319 -30.72 1.81 17.17
N TYR A 320 -30.39 0.74 17.88
CA TYR A 320 -29.30 -0.15 17.54
C TYR A 320 -29.76 -1.60 17.57
N ASP A 321 -29.50 -2.33 16.48
CA ASP A 321 -29.71 -3.76 16.33
C ASP A 321 -28.39 -4.51 16.50
N ALA A 322 -28.15 -5.07 17.67
CA ALA A 322 -26.93 -5.79 17.99
C ALA A 322 -26.74 -7.07 17.16
N LYS A 323 -27.82 -7.64 16.60
CA LYS A 323 -27.74 -8.86 15.80
C LYS A 323 -27.12 -8.59 14.43
N ASN A 324 -27.47 -7.46 13.84
CA ASN A 324 -26.98 -7.06 12.53
C ASN A 324 -25.84 -6.04 12.61
N ASN A 325 -25.47 -5.63 13.84
CA ASN A 325 -24.46 -4.59 14.11
C ASN A 325 -24.79 -3.27 13.40
N GLU A 326 -26.07 -2.89 13.39
CA GLU A 326 -26.60 -1.78 12.62
C GLU A 326 -27.36 -0.78 13.51
N GLY A 327 -27.09 0.50 13.35
CA GLY A 327 -27.78 1.57 14.05
C GLY A 327 -28.52 2.48 13.09
N THR A 328 -29.71 2.98 13.49
CA THR A 328 -30.50 3.88 12.68
C THR A 328 -30.82 5.16 13.44
N LEU A 329 -30.44 6.29 12.85
CA LEU A 329 -30.81 7.62 13.30
C LEU A 329 -32.07 8.05 12.56
N THR A 330 -33.11 8.40 13.33
CA THR A 330 -34.37 8.99 12.85
C THR A 330 -34.70 10.24 13.68
N GLY A 331 -35.71 10.97 13.31
CA GLY A 331 -36.20 12.05 14.16
C GLY A 331 -37.02 13.13 13.44
N ILE A 332 -37.65 13.96 14.27
CA ILE A 332 -38.36 15.17 13.85
C ILE A 332 -37.77 16.32 14.68
N PRO A 333 -36.90 17.17 14.09
CA PRO A 333 -36.31 18.28 14.82
C PRO A 333 -37.37 19.19 15.41
N VAL A 334 -37.24 19.54 16.68
CA VAL A 334 -38.22 20.36 17.41
C VAL A 334 -38.01 21.85 17.11
N LYS A 335 -36.78 22.22 16.80
CA LYS A 335 -36.39 23.63 16.53
C LYS A 335 -35.60 23.72 15.24
N ASP A 336 -35.69 24.88 14.57
CA ASP A 336 -34.77 25.22 13.49
C ASP A 336 -33.39 25.57 14.08
N GLY A 337 -32.35 25.40 13.27
CA GLY A 337 -30.98 25.70 13.63
C GLY A 337 -30.01 24.53 13.31
N GLU A 338 -28.88 24.56 13.95
CA GLU A 338 -27.88 23.52 13.88
C GLU A 338 -28.11 22.48 14.97
N HIS A 339 -28.07 21.19 14.58
CA HIS A 339 -28.17 20.03 15.49
C HIS A 339 -26.92 19.20 15.33
N LYS A 340 -26.28 18.89 16.44
CA LYS A 340 -25.10 18.03 16.51
C LYS A 340 -25.50 16.71 17.11
N ILE A 341 -25.40 15.63 16.35
CA ILE A 341 -25.59 14.26 16.85
C ILE A 341 -24.19 13.65 16.98
N VAL A 342 -23.88 13.08 18.14
CA VAL A 342 -22.59 12.41 18.39
C VAL A 342 -22.85 10.96 18.68
N LEU A 343 -22.27 10.10 17.86
CA LEU A 343 -22.33 8.65 17.98
C LEU A 343 -20.93 8.15 18.33
N THR A 344 -20.85 7.24 19.30
CA THR A 344 -19.57 6.65 19.74
C THR A 344 -19.67 5.14 19.72
N THR A 345 -18.68 4.48 19.16
CA THR A 345 -18.59 3.01 19.20
C THR A 345 -18.35 2.53 20.64
N THR A 346 -18.68 1.28 20.91
CA THR A 346 -18.47 0.64 22.21
C THR A 346 -17.87 -0.74 22.03
N GLY A 347 -17.01 -1.15 22.98
CA GLY A 347 -16.43 -2.50 22.99
C GLY A 347 -15.40 -2.72 21.88
N ALA A 348 -14.60 -1.72 21.57
CA ALA A 348 -13.37 -1.89 20.79
C ALA A 348 -12.39 -2.81 21.52
N ALA A 349 -11.69 -3.68 20.80
CA ALA A 349 -10.80 -4.69 21.39
C ALA A 349 -9.63 -4.07 22.19
N ASP A 350 -9.16 -2.91 21.77
CA ASP A 350 -8.09 -2.12 22.40
C ASP A 350 -8.59 -1.02 23.35
N GLY A 351 -9.92 -0.86 23.46
CA GLY A 351 -10.56 0.18 24.29
C GLY A 351 -10.70 1.54 23.59
N ASP A 352 -10.12 1.74 22.40
CA ASP A 352 -10.15 2.99 21.63
C ASP A 352 -11.42 3.10 20.77
N ASN A 353 -12.46 3.72 21.33
CA ASN A 353 -13.70 3.92 20.61
C ASN A 353 -13.61 5.07 19.61
N THR A 354 -14.27 4.91 18.46
CA THR A 354 -14.39 5.93 17.42
C THR A 354 -15.66 6.77 17.61
N THR A 355 -15.55 8.05 17.37
CA THR A 355 -16.69 8.99 17.47
C THR A 355 -17.00 9.59 16.10
N LEU A 356 -18.29 9.55 15.72
CA LEU A 356 -18.82 10.20 14.52
C LEU A 356 -19.72 11.38 14.95
N THR A 357 -19.45 12.56 14.42
CA THR A 357 -20.31 13.72 14.56
C THR A 357 -21.12 13.96 13.27
N ILE A 358 -22.46 13.99 13.38
CA ILE A 358 -23.38 14.27 12.28
C ILE A 358 -23.94 15.68 12.47
N PRO A 359 -23.51 16.67 11.69
CA PRO A 359 -24.06 18.01 11.73
C PRO A 359 -25.28 18.09 10.80
N LEU A 360 -26.46 18.32 11.35
CA LEU A 360 -27.69 18.59 10.60
C LEU A 360 -28.12 20.05 10.80
N SER A 361 -28.50 20.73 9.74
CA SER A 361 -28.86 22.14 9.81
C SER A 361 -30.10 22.48 8.97
N THR A 362 -30.93 23.40 9.46
CA THR A 362 -32.05 23.96 8.71
C THR A 362 -31.62 25.04 7.72
N ASN A 363 -30.37 25.50 7.76
CA ASN A 363 -29.83 26.53 6.87
C ASN A 363 -29.11 25.91 5.66
N ASN A 364 -29.61 26.21 4.46
CA ASN A 364 -29.07 25.73 3.17
C ASN A 364 -27.70 26.34 2.77
N ASP A 365 -27.06 27.16 3.60
CA ASP A 365 -25.90 27.97 3.18
C ASP A 365 -24.57 27.20 3.11
N ASN A 366 -24.47 26.01 3.69
CA ASN A 366 -23.21 25.23 3.68
C ASN A 366 -23.02 24.33 2.46
N LEU A 367 -24.07 24.06 1.68
CA LEU A 367 -23.97 23.24 0.45
C LEU A 367 -23.33 23.96 -0.75
N ASN A 368 -23.19 25.29 -0.68
CA ASN A 368 -22.75 26.14 -1.81
C ASN A 368 -21.32 26.71 -1.68
N ARG A 369 -20.60 26.45 -0.59
CA ARG A 369 -19.20 26.95 -0.45
C ARG A 369 -18.19 26.23 -1.32
N HIS A 370 -18.45 25.02 -1.74
CA HIS A 370 -17.53 24.26 -2.64
C HIS A 370 -17.79 24.43 -4.14
N LYS A 371 -18.85 25.17 -4.56
CA LYS A 371 -19.17 25.37 -6.00
C LYS A 371 -18.75 26.70 -6.61
N LYS A 372 -18.08 27.59 -5.88
CA LYS A 372 -17.64 28.91 -6.43
C LYS A 372 -16.16 29.18 -6.17
N SER A 373 -15.25 28.33 -6.67
CA SER A 373 -13.93 28.82 -7.05
C SER A 373 -14.03 29.34 -8.48
N LYS A 374 -14.06 30.66 -8.63
CA LYS A 374 -14.03 31.33 -9.93
C LYS A 374 -12.69 31.03 -10.59
N ARG A 375 -12.71 30.40 -11.78
CA ARG A 375 -11.54 30.33 -12.65
C ARG A 375 -10.94 31.73 -12.83
N PRO A 376 -9.66 31.95 -12.65
CA PRO A 376 -9.01 33.20 -13.03
C PRO A 376 -9.10 33.41 -14.54
N LYS A 377 -9.55 34.59 -14.97
CA LYS A 377 -9.53 34.98 -16.39
C LYS A 377 -8.07 35.09 -16.83
N ARG A 378 -7.72 34.40 -17.92
CA ARG A 378 -6.43 34.58 -18.62
C ARG A 378 -6.28 36.03 -19.08
N PRO A 379 -5.12 36.66 -18.91
CA PRO A 379 -4.84 37.96 -19.53
C PRO A 379 -4.80 37.80 -21.05
N GLY A 380 -5.56 38.60 -21.76
CA GLY A 380 -5.53 38.63 -23.22
C GLY A 380 -4.19 39.19 -23.71
N HIS A 381 -3.55 38.49 -24.61
CA HIS A 381 -2.45 39.05 -25.42
C HIS A 381 -3.00 40.15 -26.34
N ARG A 382 -2.57 41.36 -26.12
CA ARG A 382 -2.64 42.42 -27.16
C ARG A 382 -1.48 42.28 -28.11
N LYS A 383 -1.79 42.42 -29.39
CA LYS A 383 -0.86 42.46 -30.54
C LYS A 383 0.22 43.53 -30.39
#